data_8471c67a4eb43b80e2e93be8316b962a
#
_entry.id   8471c67a4eb43b80e2e93be8316b962a
#
_cell.length_a   1.000
_cell.length_b   1.000
_cell.length_c   1.000
_cell.angle_alpha   90.00
_cell.angle_beta   90.00
_cell.angle_gamma   90.00
#
_symmetry.space_group_name_H-M   'P 1'
#
loop_
_entity.id
_entity.type
_entity.pdbx_description
1 polymer ?
#
loop_
_entity_poly.entity_id
_entity_poly.type
_entity_poly.pdbx_seq_one_letter_code
_entity_poly.pdbx_strand_id
1 'polypeptide(L)'
;CRERLKEFDDLARMCITSPPYYGLRNYGDEENQIGIEQTPEDYVWELVKVFREVKNNLTEDGTLWLNIGDSYYNYRPGKGQGLVKQSVSKTNQDLPSKCNRRGNKLQGYKEKDLIGIPWLLAFALRKDGWYLRQDIIWSKPNPMPESVRDRCTKSHEYIFLFSKNQNYYFDVDAIKEPTVDGRGLKRKKSVWSVNTKPYKDAHFAVFPEELIKPCILAGSEEGDLILDPFMGSGTTAVAAKSLNRDYIGCELNHDYGLSLIHISEPTRPTPI
;
A
#
# COMPACT_ATOMS: atom_id res chain seq x y z
N CYS A 1 8.78 10.10 -5.49
CA CYS A 1 8.43 10.41 -4.10
C CYS A 1 9.65 10.78 -3.23
N ARG A 2 10.80 10.04 -3.27
CA ARG A 2 11.97 10.32 -2.39
C ARG A 2 12.43 11.76 -2.40
N GLU A 3 12.60 12.37 -3.58
CA GLU A 3 13.05 13.79 -3.68
C GLU A 3 11.97 14.73 -3.14
N ARG A 4 10.70 14.47 -3.43
CA ARG A 4 9.60 15.30 -2.94
C ARG A 4 9.44 15.23 -1.42
N LEU A 5 9.66 14.07 -0.81
CA LEU A 5 9.60 13.93 0.65
C LEU A 5 10.62 14.80 1.39
N LYS A 6 11.75 15.11 0.76
CA LYS A 6 12.77 16.02 1.34
C LYS A 6 12.36 17.50 1.32
N GLU A 7 11.34 17.84 0.53
CA GLU A 7 10.84 19.20 0.36
C GLU A 7 9.67 19.51 1.32
N PHE A 8 9.22 18.55 2.12
CA PHE A 8 8.12 18.77 3.06
C PHE A 8 8.64 19.43 4.33
N ASP A 9 8.01 20.55 4.71
CA ASP A 9 8.35 21.31 5.93
C ASP A 9 7.52 20.85 7.14
N ASP A 10 6.33 20.29 6.90
CA ASP A 10 5.41 19.86 7.94
C ASP A 10 5.63 18.39 8.32
N LEU A 11 5.53 18.07 9.62
CA LEU A 11 5.60 16.70 10.12
C LEU A 11 4.22 16.07 10.17
N ALA A 12 4.08 14.92 9.52
CA ALA A 12 2.86 14.13 9.58
C ALA A 12 2.77 13.30 10.88
N ARG A 13 1.55 13.16 11.42
CA ARG A 13 1.29 12.28 12.58
C ARG A 13 1.45 10.81 12.20
N MET A 14 1.02 10.45 11.00
CA MET A 14 1.14 9.09 10.50
C MET A 14 1.34 9.05 8.99
N CYS A 15 1.90 7.93 8.54
CA CYS A 15 1.87 7.53 7.14
C CYS A 15 0.99 6.29 6.98
N ILE A 16 0.10 6.31 5.98
CA ILE A 16 -0.61 5.11 5.54
C ILE A 16 -0.49 4.97 4.04
N THR A 17 -0.04 3.81 3.57
CA THR A 17 0.29 3.65 2.16
C THR A 17 0.28 2.20 1.69
N SER A 18 0.17 2.03 0.37
CA SER A 18 0.38 0.78 -0.35
C SER A 18 1.34 1.04 -1.51
N PRO A 19 2.61 0.65 -1.41
CA PRO A 19 3.59 0.86 -2.48
C PRO A 19 3.26 0.04 -3.72
N PRO A 20 3.81 0.39 -4.90
CA PRO A 20 3.72 -0.45 -6.09
C PRO A 20 4.24 -1.86 -5.79
N TYR A 21 3.45 -2.90 -6.08
CA TYR A 21 3.82 -4.28 -5.76
C TYR A 21 4.90 -4.80 -6.72
N TYR A 22 5.81 -5.57 -6.17
CA TYR A 22 6.92 -6.17 -6.91
C TYR A 22 6.42 -6.96 -8.12
N GLY A 23 6.85 -6.54 -9.29
CA GLY A 23 6.59 -7.26 -10.52
C GLY A 23 5.16 -7.21 -11.04
N LEU A 24 4.28 -6.42 -10.45
CA LEU A 24 2.87 -6.44 -10.84
C LEU A 24 2.58 -5.47 -11.98
N ARG A 25 3.23 -4.32 -12.06
CA ARG A 25 2.90 -3.26 -13.02
C ARG A 25 4.10 -2.49 -13.52
N ASN A 26 3.96 -2.00 -14.75
CA ASN A 26 4.77 -0.93 -15.32
C ASN A 26 3.86 0.29 -15.49
N TYR A 27 4.22 1.42 -14.89
CA TYR A 27 3.46 2.67 -14.93
C TYR A 27 3.93 3.62 -16.05
N GLY A 28 4.74 3.14 -17.00
CA GLY A 28 5.27 3.91 -18.13
C GLY A 28 6.78 3.86 -18.24
N ASP A 29 7.37 4.76 -19.03
CA ASP A 29 8.82 4.82 -19.29
C ASP A 29 9.62 5.64 -18.25
N GLU A 30 9.06 5.87 -17.07
CA GLU A 30 9.71 6.62 -15.99
C GLU A 30 10.93 5.86 -15.42
N GLU A 31 12.11 6.44 -15.52
CA GLU A 31 13.38 5.81 -15.13
C GLU A 31 13.47 5.45 -13.62
N ASN A 32 12.67 6.11 -12.77
CA ASN A 32 12.70 5.98 -11.31
C ASN A 32 11.51 5.19 -10.73
N GLN A 33 10.87 4.37 -11.52
CA GLN A 33 9.72 3.58 -11.10
C GLN A 33 10.13 2.46 -10.13
N ILE A 34 9.40 2.34 -9.00
CA ILE A 34 9.53 1.24 -8.03
C ILE A 34 8.56 0.11 -8.42
N GLY A 35 8.99 -1.15 -8.19
CA GLY A 35 8.21 -2.36 -8.47
C GLY A 35 8.65 -3.11 -9.73
N ILE A 36 9.66 -2.61 -10.44
CA ILE A 36 10.22 -3.21 -11.67
C ILE A 36 11.66 -3.69 -11.51
N GLU A 37 12.20 -3.67 -10.30
CA GLU A 37 13.56 -4.07 -9.98
C GLU A 37 13.84 -5.52 -10.38
N GLN A 38 15.10 -5.85 -10.62
CA GLN A 38 15.49 -7.18 -11.10
C GLN A 38 15.30 -8.26 -10.04
N THR A 39 15.55 -7.92 -8.76
CA THR A 39 15.45 -8.86 -7.63
C THR A 39 14.46 -8.34 -6.57
N PRO A 40 13.86 -9.24 -5.78
CA PRO A 40 13.05 -8.85 -4.62
C PRO A 40 13.85 -8.03 -3.60
N GLU A 41 15.15 -8.33 -3.46
CA GLU A 41 16.06 -7.66 -2.54
C GLU A 41 16.29 -6.20 -2.97
N ASP A 42 16.50 -5.95 -4.27
CA ASP A 42 16.63 -4.59 -4.81
C ASP A 42 15.34 -3.78 -4.60
N TYR A 43 14.19 -4.40 -4.87
CA TYR A 43 12.89 -3.78 -4.62
C TYR A 43 12.71 -3.39 -3.15
N VAL A 44 12.99 -4.31 -2.23
CA VAL A 44 12.93 -4.05 -0.78
C VAL A 44 13.87 -2.91 -0.41
N TRP A 45 15.07 -2.88 -0.98
CA TRP A 45 16.03 -1.80 -0.72
C TRP A 45 15.56 -0.44 -1.21
N GLU A 46 14.93 -0.37 -2.40
CA GLU A 46 14.34 0.88 -2.89
C GLU A 46 13.22 1.39 -1.97
N LEU A 47 12.37 0.49 -1.47
CA LEU A 47 11.34 0.85 -0.50
C LEU A 47 11.91 1.31 0.84
N VAL A 48 12.98 0.66 1.34
CA VAL A 48 13.66 1.10 2.57
C VAL A 48 14.13 2.55 2.44
N LYS A 49 14.69 2.96 1.28
CA LYS A 49 15.09 4.35 1.03
C LYS A 49 13.92 5.33 1.10
N VAL A 50 12.74 4.94 0.56
CA VAL A 50 11.53 5.77 0.65
C VAL A 50 11.10 5.90 2.11
N PHE A 51 11.02 4.79 2.84
CA PHE A 51 10.54 4.79 4.22
C PHE A 51 11.51 5.44 5.22
N ARG A 52 12.79 5.60 4.87
CA ARG A 52 13.70 6.50 5.62
C ARG A 52 13.25 7.95 5.53
N GLU A 53 12.92 8.42 4.33
CA GLU A 53 12.41 9.78 4.16
C GLU A 53 11.03 9.95 4.82
N VAL A 54 10.16 8.94 4.74
CA VAL A 54 8.90 8.94 5.51
C VAL A 54 9.18 9.10 7.00
N LYS A 55 10.14 8.36 7.56
CA LYS A 55 10.51 8.45 8.97
C LYS A 55 10.95 9.86 9.39
N ASN A 56 11.70 10.54 8.50
CA ASN A 56 12.14 11.91 8.73
C ASN A 56 10.97 12.91 8.75
N ASN A 57 9.91 12.65 8.01
CA ASN A 57 8.70 13.47 7.88
C ASN A 57 7.60 13.11 8.89
N LEU A 58 7.85 12.21 9.83
CA LEU A 58 6.90 11.89 10.90
C LEU A 58 7.27 12.60 12.20
N THR A 59 6.23 12.93 12.99
CA THR A 59 6.40 13.36 14.39
C THR A 59 7.14 12.28 15.18
N GLU A 60 7.67 12.64 16.36
CA GLU A 60 8.44 11.68 17.18
C GLU A 60 7.60 10.48 17.65
N ASP A 61 6.31 10.67 17.84
CA ASP A 61 5.35 9.61 18.19
C ASP A 61 4.61 9.04 16.97
N GLY A 62 5.09 9.35 15.76
CA GLY A 62 4.46 9.00 14.50
C GLY A 62 4.51 7.51 14.17
N THR A 63 3.56 7.08 13.33
CA THR A 63 3.39 5.67 12.91
C THR A 63 3.36 5.52 11.39
N LEU A 64 3.77 4.34 10.91
CA LEU A 64 3.63 3.91 9.52
C LEU A 64 2.72 2.67 9.45
N TRP A 65 1.68 2.77 8.64
CA TRP A 65 0.74 1.70 8.34
C TRP A 65 0.93 1.28 6.88
N LEU A 66 1.54 0.11 6.68
CA LEU A 66 2.01 -0.35 5.39
C LEU A 66 1.17 -1.52 4.88
N ASN A 67 0.30 -1.28 3.90
CA ASN A 67 -0.40 -2.37 3.19
C ASN A 67 0.48 -2.93 2.08
N ILE A 68 0.69 -4.23 2.08
CA ILE A 68 1.49 -4.89 1.06
C ILE A 68 1.05 -6.34 0.82
N GLY A 69 0.97 -6.71 -0.45
CA GLY A 69 0.70 -8.07 -0.89
C GLY A 69 1.97 -8.81 -1.32
N ASP A 70 1.86 -10.12 -1.39
CA ASP A 70 2.94 -11.02 -1.81
C ASP A 70 2.68 -11.59 -3.19
N SER A 71 3.72 -12.06 -3.84
CA SER A 71 3.68 -12.68 -5.16
C SER A 71 4.43 -14.02 -5.19
N TYR A 72 4.15 -14.81 -6.23
CA TYR A 72 4.81 -16.09 -6.46
C TYR A 72 5.88 -15.95 -7.54
N TYR A 73 7.03 -16.60 -7.32
CA TYR A 73 8.07 -16.68 -8.33
C TYR A 73 7.61 -17.59 -9.46
N ASN A 74 7.64 -17.07 -10.69
CA ASN A 74 7.26 -17.81 -11.89
C ASN A 74 8.29 -17.52 -13.00
N TYR A 75 9.22 -18.44 -13.16
CA TYR A 75 10.23 -18.40 -14.21
C TYR A 75 9.74 -19.17 -15.44
N ARG A 76 9.66 -18.51 -16.59
CA ARG A 76 9.37 -19.16 -17.87
C ARG A 76 10.49 -18.89 -18.85
N PRO A 77 11.38 -19.89 -19.13
CA PRO A 77 12.44 -19.76 -20.13
C PRO A 77 11.84 -19.33 -21.47
N GLY A 78 12.42 -18.31 -22.12
CA GLY A 78 12.04 -17.89 -23.48
C GLY A 78 10.79 -17.03 -23.61
N LYS A 79 9.97 -16.90 -22.57
CA LYS A 79 8.76 -16.04 -22.63
C LYS A 79 8.81 -14.80 -21.71
N GLY A 80 9.96 -14.53 -21.11
CA GLY A 80 10.08 -13.56 -20.04
C GLY A 80 9.42 -14.05 -18.75
N GLN A 81 9.68 -13.41 -17.63
CA GLN A 81 8.83 -13.62 -16.45
C GLN A 81 7.44 -13.06 -16.78
N GLY A 82 6.53 -13.95 -17.19
CA GLY A 82 5.15 -13.59 -17.30
C GLY A 82 4.65 -13.35 -15.89
N LEU A 83 4.46 -12.08 -15.54
CA LEU A 83 3.52 -11.73 -14.48
C LEU A 83 2.29 -12.60 -14.69
N VAL A 84 1.78 -13.22 -13.64
CA VAL A 84 0.49 -13.90 -13.72
C VAL A 84 -0.43 -12.92 -14.41
N LYS A 85 -0.83 -13.20 -15.65
CA LYS A 85 -1.82 -12.40 -16.36
C LYS A 85 -3.03 -12.38 -15.45
N GLN A 86 -3.23 -11.32 -14.72
CA GLN A 86 -4.58 -10.95 -14.34
C GLN A 86 -5.28 -10.65 -15.66
N SER A 87 -6.01 -11.64 -16.16
CA SER A 87 -6.81 -11.54 -17.37
C SER A 87 -8.03 -10.68 -17.06
N VAL A 88 -7.82 -9.39 -16.89
CA VAL A 88 -8.90 -8.42 -16.83
C VAL A 88 -8.49 -7.25 -17.71
N SER A 89 -9.12 -7.23 -18.85
CA SER A 89 -9.27 -6.21 -19.88
C SER A 89 -8.37 -6.34 -21.12
N LYS A 90 -9.03 -6.16 -22.25
CA LYS A 90 -8.48 -6.14 -23.62
C LYS A 90 -7.53 -4.95 -23.90
N THR A 91 -7.23 -4.12 -22.89
CA THR A 91 -6.38 -2.93 -23.00
C THR A 91 -4.90 -3.19 -22.74
N ASN A 92 -4.49 -4.42 -22.44
CA ASN A 92 -3.08 -4.78 -22.21
C ASN A 92 -2.31 -5.13 -23.50
N GLN A 93 -2.76 -4.70 -24.69
CA GLN A 93 -2.05 -4.95 -25.95
C GLN A 93 -0.87 -3.98 -26.17
N ASP A 94 -0.81 -2.87 -25.43
CA ASP A 94 0.17 -1.79 -25.62
C ASP A 94 1.19 -1.66 -24.48
N LEU A 95 1.38 -2.70 -23.66
CA LEU A 95 2.50 -2.70 -22.71
C LEU A 95 3.82 -2.77 -23.50
N PRO A 96 4.69 -1.75 -23.39
CA PRO A 96 5.98 -1.76 -24.05
C PRO A 96 6.73 -3.04 -23.70
N SER A 97 7.30 -3.69 -24.69
CA SER A 97 8.07 -4.94 -24.59
C SER A 97 9.36 -4.81 -23.77
N LYS A 98 9.57 -3.71 -23.07
CA LYS A 98 10.78 -3.37 -22.31
C LYS A 98 10.71 -3.65 -20.82
N CYS A 99 9.68 -4.29 -20.30
CA CYS A 99 9.79 -4.91 -18.99
C CYS A 99 10.74 -6.13 -19.12
N ASN A 100 12.03 -5.84 -19.16
CA ASN A 100 13.12 -6.78 -19.43
C ASN A 100 13.38 -7.72 -18.24
N ARG A 101 12.33 -8.33 -17.70
CA ARG A 101 12.46 -9.56 -16.88
C ARG A 101 12.63 -10.78 -17.76
N ARG A 102 13.31 -10.61 -18.90
CA ARG A 102 13.73 -11.72 -19.74
C ARG A 102 14.85 -12.47 -19.04
N GLY A 103 14.49 -13.55 -18.38
CA GLY A 103 15.34 -14.70 -18.39
C GLY A 103 16.42 -14.81 -17.31
N ASN A 104 16.56 -13.90 -16.36
CA ASN A 104 17.48 -14.14 -15.25
C ASN A 104 16.78 -14.98 -14.18
N LYS A 105 17.25 -16.20 -14.01
CA LYS A 105 16.84 -17.05 -12.89
C LYS A 105 17.25 -16.34 -11.60
N LEU A 106 16.28 -16.00 -10.77
CA LEU A 106 16.57 -15.43 -9.45
C LEU A 106 17.32 -16.48 -8.63
N GLN A 107 18.49 -16.10 -8.11
CA GLN A 107 19.26 -16.95 -7.22
C GLN A 107 18.52 -17.08 -5.89
N GLY A 108 18.43 -18.30 -5.37
CA GLY A 108 17.76 -18.59 -4.10
C GLY A 108 16.24 -18.84 -4.19
N TYR A 109 15.62 -18.58 -5.35
CA TYR A 109 14.19 -18.85 -5.56
C TYR A 109 13.96 -20.04 -6.48
N LYS A 110 12.97 -20.85 -6.17
CA LYS A 110 12.49 -21.97 -6.98
C LYS A 110 11.16 -21.62 -7.63
N GLU A 111 10.88 -22.17 -8.79
CA GLU A 111 9.60 -21.99 -9.45
C GLU A 111 8.45 -22.34 -8.51
N LYS A 112 7.42 -21.50 -8.46
CA LYS A 112 6.25 -21.55 -7.57
C LYS A 112 6.51 -21.16 -6.11
N ASP A 113 7.71 -20.81 -5.71
CA ASP A 113 7.92 -20.27 -4.36
C ASP A 113 7.09 -19.02 -4.13
N LEU A 114 6.49 -18.91 -2.96
CA LEU A 114 6.01 -17.63 -2.43
C LEU A 114 7.25 -16.79 -2.10
N ILE A 115 7.34 -15.59 -2.66
CA ILE A 115 8.57 -14.77 -2.53
C ILE A 115 8.76 -14.27 -1.10
N GLY A 116 7.67 -13.94 -0.39
CA GLY A 116 7.73 -13.45 0.98
C GLY A 116 7.98 -11.94 1.08
N ILE A 117 7.66 -11.18 0.03
CA ILE A 117 7.87 -9.72 -0.05
C ILE A 117 7.42 -8.97 1.22
N PRO A 118 6.21 -9.19 1.77
CA PRO A 118 5.75 -8.47 2.93
C PRO A 118 6.69 -8.60 4.13
N TRP A 119 7.13 -9.83 4.40
CA TRP A 119 8.01 -10.10 5.54
C TRP A 119 9.46 -9.70 5.28
N LEU A 120 9.96 -9.82 4.04
CA LEU A 120 11.28 -9.31 3.66
C LEU A 120 11.35 -7.80 3.92
N LEU A 121 10.32 -7.05 3.49
CA LEU A 121 10.25 -5.60 3.73
C LEU A 121 10.08 -5.28 5.21
N ALA A 122 9.21 -6.00 5.92
CA ALA A 122 9.00 -5.78 7.35
C ALA A 122 10.29 -5.95 8.16
N PHE A 123 11.07 -6.99 7.89
CA PHE A 123 12.34 -7.23 8.57
C PHE A 123 13.42 -6.23 8.15
N ALA A 124 13.44 -5.80 6.88
CA ALA A 124 14.36 -4.78 6.41
C ALA A 124 14.11 -3.43 7.09
N LEU A 125 12.85 -2.99 7.18
CA LEU A 125 12.47 -1.76 7.88
C LEU A 125 12.79 -1.83 9.38
N ARG A 126 12.53 -2.97 10.03
CA ARG A 126 12.91 -3.18 11.42
C ARG A 126 14.43 -3.08 11.62
N LYS A 127 15.22 -3.65 10.70
CA LYS A 127 16.69 -3.53 10.70
C LYS A 127 17.16 -2.09 10.47
N ASP A 128 16.37 -1.31 9.70
CA ASP A 128 16.61 0.08 9.39
C ASP A 128 16.17 1.04 10.52
N GLY A 129 15.77 0.50 11.68
CA GLY A 129 15.49 1.26 12.90
C GLY A 129 14.01 1.60 13.13
N TRP A 130 13.08 1.04 12.37
CA TRP A 130 11.67 1.10 12.70
C TRP A 130 11.32 0.08 13.80
N TYR A 131 10.33 0.40 14.63
CA TYR A 131 9.74 -0.57 15.54
C TYR A 131 8.59 -1.28 14.83
N LEU A 132 8.75 -2.56 14.49
CA LEU A 132 7.68 -3.41 13.98
C LEU A 132 6.74 -3.77 15.14
N ARG A 133 5.53 -3.20 15.15
CA ARG A 133 4.60 -3.32 16.29
C ARG A 133 3.58 -4.41 16.11
N GLN A 134 3.03 -4.55 14.90
CA GLN A 134 1.98 -5.52 14.62
C GLN A 134 1.92 -5.87 13.14
N ASP A 135 1.53 -7.10 12.84
CA ASP A 135 0.98 -7.56 11.58
C ASP A 135 -0.55 -7.64 11.68
N ILE A 136 -1.22 -7.03 10.75
CA ILE A 136 -2.67 -7.08 10.62
C ILE A 136 -2.99 -7.80 9.31
N ILE A 137 -3.90 -8.75 9.35
CA ILE A 137 -4.36 -9.49 8.18
C ILE A 137 -5.59 -8.81 7.60
N TRP A 138 -5.47 -8.29 6.40
CA TRP A 138 -6.63 -7.94 5.59
C TRP A 138 -7.17 -9.21 4.92
N SER A 139 -8.21 -9.80 5.49
CA SER A 139 -8.95 -10.91 4.90
C SER A 139 -9.93 -10.40 3.86
N LYS A 140 -9.84 -10.92 2.64
CA LYS A 140 -10.67 -10.55 1.49
C LYS A 140 -11.75 -11.62 1.27
N PRO A 141 -13.02 -11.40 1.67
CA PRO A 141 -14.08 -12.37 1.45
C PRO A 141 -14.36 -12.64 -0.04
N ASN A 142 -14.06 -11.67 -0.89
CA ASN A 142 -14.24 -11.74 -2.35
C ASN A 142 -12.89 -11.63 -3.08
N PRO A 143 -11.93 -12.57 -2.88
CA PRO A 143 -10.63 -12.51 -3.55
C PRO A 143 -10.80 -12.76 -5.06
N MET A 144 -9.81 -12.29 -5.85
CA MET A 144 -9.77 -12.65 -7.27
C MET A 144 -9.62 -14.17 -7.42
N PRO A 145 -10.41 -14.81 -8.30
CA PRO A 145 -10.29 -16.24 -8.58
C PRO A 145 -8.90 -16.60 -9.11
N GLU A 146 -8.34 -17.69 -8.66
CA GLU A 146 -7.09 -18.25 -9.14
C GLU A 146 -7.32 -19.63 -9.77
N SER A 147 -6.72 -19.87 -10.94
CA SER A 147 -6.83 -21.14 -11.64
C SER A 147 -5.82 -22.20 -11.19
N VAL A 148 -5.01 -21.90 -10.18
CA VAL A 148 -4.00 -22.84 -9.64
C VAL A 148 -4.68 -23.98 -8.88
N ARG A 149 -4.07 -25.19 -8.92
CA ARG A 149 -4.64 -26.41 -8.34
C ARG A 149 -3.80 -27.03 -7.23
N ASP A 150 -2.65 -26.44 -6.94
CA ASP A 150 -1.65 -26.97 -6.01
C ASP A 150 -1.49 -26.12 -4.73
N ARG A 151 -2.38 -25.16 -4.53
CA ARG A 151 -2.48 -24.34 -3.32
C ARG A 151 -3.84 -23.68 -3.19
N CYS A 152 -4.15 -23.20 -2.01
CA CYS A 152 -5.35 -22.41 -1.78
C CYS A 152 -5.33 -21.06 -2.53
N THR A 153 -6.51 -20.54 -2.87
CA THR A 153 -6.66 -19.18 -3.37
C THR A 153 -6.15 -18.17 -2.33
N LYS A 154 -5.27 -17.26 -2.73
CA LYS A 154 -4.77 -16.23 -1.84
C LYS A 154 -5.86 -15.20 -1.56
N SER A 155 -6.31 -15.13 -0.31
CA SER A 155 -7.43 -14.31 0.13
C SER A 155 -7.07 -13.26 1.17
N HIS A 156 -5.79 -12.96 1.33
CA HIS A 156 -5.35 -11.95 2.29
C HIS A 156 -4.13 -11.15 1.82
N GLU A 157 -3.98 -9.98 2.42
CA GLU A 157 -2.78 -9.15 2.40
C GLU A 157 -2.42 -8.73 3.83
N TYR A 158 -1.27 -8.10 3.99
CA TYR A 158 -0.80 -7.62 5.27
C TYR A 158 -0.94 -6.10 5.37
N ILE A 159 -1.26 -5.62 6.57
CA ILE A 159 -1.01 -4.25 6.99
C ILE A 159 -0.04 -4.33 8.16
N PHE A 160 1.17 -3.83 7.98
CA PHE A 160 2.14 -3.74 9.08
C PHE A 160 2.02 -2.40 9.77
N LEU A 161 1.93 -2.43 11.09
CA LEU A 161 2.08 -1.25 11.94
C LEU A 161 3.54 -1.13 12.37
N PHE A 162 4.14 -0.02 12.02
CA PHE A 162 5.45 0.41 12.51
C PHE A 162 5.31 1.70 13.29
N SER A 163 6.23 1.94 14.23
CA SER A 163 6.39 3.23 14.88
C SER A 163 7.81 3.76 14.73
N LYS A 164 7.92 5.10 14.73
CA LYS A 164 9.21 5.79 14.67
C LYS A 164 10.04 5.52 15.92
N ASN A 165 9.39 5.53 17.09
CA ASN A 165 9.98 5.32 18.40
C ASN A 165 9.23 4.28 19.24
N GLN A 166 9.77 3.94 20.40
CA GLN A 166 9.16 3.01 21.34
C GLN A 166 7.81 3.53 21.85
N ASN A 167 7.74 4.81 22.18
CA ASN A 167 6.52 5.51 22.56
C ASN A 167 5.92 6.16 21.33
N TYR A 168 4.69 5.84 21.01
CA TYR A 168 4.00 6.33 19.82
C TYR A 168 2.52 6.53 20.10
N TYR A 169 1.88 7.35 19.28
CA TYR A 169 0.44 7.59 19.35
C TYR A 169 -0.35 6.39 18.85
N PHE A 170 -1.32 5.94 19.64
CA PHE A 170 -2.27 4.90 19.25
C PHE A 170 -3.56 5.01 20.06
N ASP A 171 -4.65 5.45 19.42
CA ASP A 171 -5.98 5.49 20.04
C ASP A 171 -6.68 4.13 19.88
N VAL A 172 -6.60 3.31 20.90
CA VAL A 172 -7.25 2.00 20.94
C VAL A 172 -8.77 2.11 21.06
N ASP A 173 -9.26 3.21 21.62
CA ASP A 173 -10.69 3.40 21.89
C ASP A 173 -11.44 3.83 20.65
N ALA A 174 -10.82 4.61 19.77
CA ALA A 174 -11.39 5.05 18.50
C ALA A 174 -11.72 3.90 17.53
N ILE A 175 -11.09 2.73 17.70
CA ILE A 175 -11.27 1.58 16.82
C ILE A 175 -11.90 0.35 17.50
N LYS A 176 -12.47 0.53 18.70
CA LYS A 176 -13.20 -0.56 19.37
C LYS A 176 -14.37 -1.05 18.50
N GLU A 177 -14.64 -2.33 18.58
CA GLU A 177 -15.73 -2.99 17.86
C GLU A 177 -16.75 -3.58 18.86
N PRO A 178 -18.04 -3.72 18.48
CA PRO A 178 -19.04 -4.35 19.35
C PRO A 178 -18.64 -5.76 19.76
N THR A 179 -18.97 -6.13 20.99
CA THR A 179 -18.90 -7.54 21.43
C THR A 179 -19.94 -8.38 20.68
N VAL A 180 -19.72 -9.68 20.62
CA VAL A 180 -20.61 -10.62 19.89
C VAL A 180 -22.04 -10.59 20.43
N ASP A 181 -22.21 -10.37 21.74
CA ASP A 181 -23.49 -10.24 22.42
C ASP A 181 -24.11 -8.82 22.34
N GLY A 182 -23.41 -7.88 21.70
CA GLY A 182 -23.86 -6.50 21.54
C GLY A 182 -23.91 -5.64 22.82
N ARG A 183 -23.42 -6.18 23.95
CA ARG A 183 -23.54 -5.50 25.27
C ARG A 183 -22.41 -4.53 25.61
N GLY A 184 -21.40 -4.44 24.74
CA GLY A 184 -20.25 -3.57 25.00
C GLY A 184 -19.34 -3.42 23.81
N LEU A 185 -18.19 -2.78 24.06
CA LEU A 185 -17.12 -2.62 23.10
C LEU A 185 -15.90 -3.43 23.51
N LYS A 186 -15.20 -4.02 22.55
CA LYS A 186 -13.95 -4.76 22.72
C LYS A 186 -12.87 -4.20 21.81
N ARG A 187 -11.62 -4.47 22.12
CA ARG A 187 -10.49 -4.12 21.26
C ARG A 187 -10.63 -4.79 19.91
N LYS A 188 -10.35 -4.03 18.84
CA LYS A 188 -10.32 -4.57 17.48
C LYS A 188 -9.25 -5.65 17.37
N LYS A 189 -9.62 -6.77 16.72
CA LYS A 189 -8.70 -7.89 16.47
C LYS A 189 -7.78 -7.58 15.29
N SER A 190 -6.71 -8.36 15.13
CA SER A 190 -5.71 -8.19 14.07
C SER A 190 -6.10 -8.86 12.73
N VAL A 191 -7.26 -9.47 12.60
CA VAL A 191 -7.78 -10.00 11.34
C VAL A 191 -9.02 -9.21 10.96
N TRP A 192 -8.92 -8.47 9.85
CA TRP A 192 -9.97 -7.56 9.37
C TRP A 192 -10.59 -8.10 8.08
N SER A 193 -11.87 -8.34 8.11
CA SER A 193 -12.63 -8.84 6.96
C SER A 193 -13.22 -7.65 6.21
N VAL A 194 -12.62 -7.28 5.07
CA VAL A 194 -13.05 -6.15 4.24
C VAL A 194 -13.06 -6.58 2.78
N ASN A 195 -14.19 -6.33 2.09
CA ASN A 195 -14.31 -6.65 0.68
C ASN A 195 -13.42 -5.75 -0.18
N THR A 196 -12.85 -6.34 -1.24
CA THR A 196 -12.28 -5.52 -2.31
C THR A 196 -13.40 -4.82 -3.08
N LYS A 197 -13.19 -3.54 -3.40
CA LYS A 197 -14.12 -2.78 -4.24
C LYS A 197 -13.55 -2.64 -5.64
N PRO A 198 -14.31 -2.99 -6.70
CA PRO A 198 -13.91 -2.66 -8.06
C PRO A 198 -13.99 -1.14 -8.23
N TYR A 199 -12.93 -0.53 -8.69
CA TYR A 199 -12.95 0.87 -9.10
C TYR A 199 -13.45 0.96 -10.53
N LYS A 200 -14.43 1.87 -10.82
CA LYS A 200 -15.08 1.96 -12.15
C LYS A 200 -14.18 2.60 -13.22
N ASP A 201 -13.24 3.41 -12.81
CA ASP A 201 -12.25 4.03 -13.68
C ASP A 201 -10.94 3.23 -13.69
N ALA A 202 -10.08 3.41 -14.67
CA ALA A 202 -8.88 2.62 -14.95
C ALA A 202 -7.84 2.47 -13.80
N HIS A 203 -8.21 2.78 -12.59
CA HIS A 203 -7.38 2.72 -11.37
C HIS A 203 -7.42 1.33 -10.76
N PHE A 204 -6.34 0.60 -10.92
CA PHE A 204 -6.24 -0.78 -10.45
C PHE A 204 -5.62 -0.87 -9.04
N ALA A 205 -6.18 -1.77 -8.21
CA ALA A 205 -5.63 -2.20 -6.92
C ALA A 205 -5.42 -1.10 -5.88
N VAL A 206 -6.50 -0.42 -5.53
CA VAL A 206 -6.55 0.52 -4.42
C VAL A 206 -7.11 -0.20 -3.20
N PHE A 207 -6.55 0.00 -2.02
CA PHE A 207 -7.17 -0.47 -0.80
C PHE A 207 -8.51 0.30 -0.57
N PRO A 208 -9.56 -0.37 -0.06
CA PRO A 208 -10.84 0.31 0.20
C PRO A 208 -10.74 1.24 1.42
N GLU A 209 -11.53 2.32 1.43
CA GLU A 209 -11.58 3.26 2.56
C GLU A 209 -11.89 2.57 3.89
N GLU A 210 -12.79 1.58 3.88
CA GLU A 210 -13.16 0.82 5.08
C GLU A 210 -11.98 0.11 5.73
N LEU A 211 -10.95 -0.22 4.93
CA LEU A 211 -9.74 -0.85 5.44
C LEU A 211 -8.84 0.14 6.17
N ILE A 212 -8.73 1.37 5.64
CA ILE A 212 -7.76 2.35 6.13
C ILE A 212 -8.33 3.30 7.18
N LYS A 213 -9.65 3.51 7.23
CA LYS A 213 -10.30 4.34 8.25
C LYS A 213 -9.93 3.95 9.69
N PRO A 214 -9.94 2.66 10.08
CA PRO A 214 -9.46 2.26 11.40
C PRO A 214 -7.98 2.60 11.64
N CYS A 215 -7.13 2.54 10.61
CA CYS A 215 -5.71 2.91 10.75
C CYS A 215 -5.57 4.41 11.04
N ILE A 216 -6.32 5.26 10.31
CA ILE A 216 -6.31 6.71 10.49
C ILE A 216 -6.84 7.07 11.88
N LEU A 217 -7.96 6.49 12.29
CA LEU A 217 -8.55 6.74 13.61
C LEU A 217 -7.63 6.35 14.76
N ALA A 218 -6.91 5.22 14.61
CA ALA A 218 -5.98 4.77 15.64
C ALA A 218 -4.66 5.54 15.65
N GLY A 219 -4.21 6.03 14.50
CA GLY A 219 -2.88 6.63 14.33
C GLY A 219 -2.85 8.15 14.32
N SER A 220 -4.02 8.84 14.45
CA SER A 220 -4.09 10.30 14.37
C SER A 220 -5.30 10.89 15.10
N GLU A 221 -5.22 12.17 15.44
CA GLU A 221 -6.31 13.01 15.94
C GLU A 221 -6.91 13.88 14.82
N GLU A 222 -8.07 14.50 15.06
CA GLU A 222 -8.63 15.47 14.12
C GLU A 222 -7.67 16.67 13.95
N GLY A 223 -7.50 17.11 12.70
CA GLY A 223 -6.55 18.16 12.33
C GLY A 223 -5.11 17.67 12.11
N ASP A 224 -4.79 16.43 12.44
CA ASP A 224 -3.45 15.88 12.15
C ASP A 224 -3.22 15.67 10.65
N LEU A 225 -1.96 15.78 10.22
CA LEU A 225 -1.53 15.55 8.85
C LEU A 225 -1.24 14.06 8.60
N ILE A 226 -1.82 13.51 7.54
CA ILE A 226 -1.64 12.13 7.07
C ILE A 226 -0.76 12.13 5.81
N LEU A 227 0.31 11.34 5.81
CA LEU A 227 1.24 11.20 4.70
C LEU A 227 0.97 9.91 3.90
N ASP A 228 0.97 10.02 2.55
CA ASP A 228 0.98 8.86 1.64
C ASP A 228 1.98 9.09 0.50
N PRO A 229 3.17 8.46 0.51
CA PRO A 229 4.18 8.62 -0.53
C PRO A 229 3.81 7.93 -1.87
N PHE A 230 2.72 7.17 -1.91
CA PHE A 230 2.22 6.46 -3.09
C PHE A 230 0.70 6.65 -3.22
N MET A 231 0.27 7.92 -3.32
CA MET A 231 -1.13 8.35 -3.19
C MET A 231 -2.09 7.67 -4.17
N GLY A 232 -1.62 7.30 -5.36
CA GLY A 232 -2.46 6.67 -6.38
C GLY A 232 -3.69 7.48 -6.73
N SER A 233 -4.86 6.85 -6.66
CA SER A 233 -6.16 7.50 -6.91
C SER A 233 -6.68 8.38 -5.78
N GLY A 234 -5.91 8.54 -4.67
CA GLY A 234 -6.29 9.43 -3.58
C GLY A 234 -7.20 8.84 -2.52
N THR A 235 -7.30 7.53 -2.39
CA THR A 235 -8.14 6.91 -1.34
C THR A 235 -7.75 7.38 0.05
N THR A 236 -6.44 7.54 0.32
CA THR A 236 -5.93 8.09 1.59
C THR A 236 -6.45 9.51 1.81
N ALA A 237 -6.42 10.37 0.79
CA ALA A 237 -6.90 11.74 0.87
C ALA A 237 -8.41 11.80 1.20
N VAL A 238 -9.21 10.99 0.50
CA VAL A 238 -10.67 10.90 0.73
C VAL A 238 -10.96 10.44 2.16
N ALA A 239 -10.28 9.38 2.60
CA ALA A 239 -10.47 8.84 3.95
C ALA A 239 -10.04 9.84 5.03
N ALA A 240 -8.89 10.51 4.89
CA ALA A 240 -8.41 11.53 5.81
C ALA A 240 -9.42 12.68 5.93
N LYS A 241 -9.85 13.27 4.81
CA LYS A 241 -10.87 14.34 4.78
C LYS A 241 -12.18 13.91 5.44
N SER A 242 -12.67 12.70 5.14
CA SER A 242 -13.92 12.20 5.73
C SER A 242 -13.87 12.06 7.25
N LEU A 243 -12.67 12.07 7.82
CA LEU A 243 -12.39 11.95 9.24
C LEU A 243 -11.83 13.26 9.86
N ASN A 244 -11.93 14.40 9.16
CA ASN A 244 -11.39 15.70 9.58
C ASN A 244 -9.88 15.71 9.81
N ARG A 245 -9.11 15.00 8.98
CA ARG A 245 -7.64 15.04 8.96
C ARG A 245 -7.17 15.73 7.70
N ASP A 246 -6.03 16.40 7.79
CA ASP A 246 -5.31 16.90 6.62
C ASP A 246 -4.50 15.77 5.97
N TYR A 247 -4.09 15.97 4.72
CA TYR A 247 -3.29 14.97 4.00
C TYR A 247 -2.27 15.62 3.09
N ILE A 248 -1.16 14.91 2.88
CA ILE A 248 -0.14 15.22 1.90
C ILE A 248 0.35 13.93 1.25
N GLY A 249 0.69 13.98 -0.04
CA GLY A 249 1.17 12.77 -0.71
C GLY A 249 1.92 13.03 -2.00
N CYS A 250 2.51 11.96 -2.51
CA CYS A 250 3.19 11.94 -3.79
C CYS A 250 2.50 10.97 -4.74
N GLU A 251 2.41 11.37 -6.01
CA GLU A 251 1.97 10.50 -7.10
C GLU A 251 2.91 10.68 -8.31
N LEU A 252 3.33 9.58 -8.91
CA LEU A 252 4.22 9.58 -10.07
C LEU A 252 3.42 9.84 -11.36
N ASN A 253 2.23 9.26 -11.46
CA ASN A 253 1.39 9.39 -12.63
C ASN A 253 0.59 10.70 -12.59
N HIS A 254 0.87 11.60 -13.54
CA HIS A 254 0.23 12.91 -13.63
C HIS A 254 -1.30 12.83 -13.81
N ASP A 255 -1.81 11.82 -14.52
CA ASP A 255 -3.26 11.63 -14.73
C ASP A 255 -3.99 11.32 -13.43
N TYR A 256 -3.32 10.62 -12.49
CA TYR A 256 -3.83 10.39 -11.14
C TYR A 256 -3.81 11.66 -10.29
N GLY A 257 -2.76 12.48 -10.44
CA GLY A 257 -2.66 13.78 -9.79
C GLY A 257 -3.82 14.72 -10.14
N LEU A 258 -4.27 14.72 -11.39
CA LEU A 258 -5.42 15.52 -11.84
C LEU A 258 -6.74 15.08 -11.18
N SER A 259 -6.93 13.79 -10.91
CA SER A 259 -8.14 13.30 -10.21
C SER A 259 -8.16 13.74 -8.74
N LEU A 260 -7.01 13.91 -8.11
CA LEU A 260 -6.88 14.42 -6.73
C LEU A 260 -7.30 15.88 -6.58
N ILE A 261 -7.08 16.72 -7.60
CA ILE A 261 -7.48 18.13 -7.59
C ILE A 261 -9.00 18.25 -7.50
N HIS A 262 -9.75 17.40 -8.20
CA HIS A 262 -11.22 17.38 -8.14
C HIS A 262 -11.78 16.92 -6.78
N ILE A 263 -11.04 16.12 -6.02
CA ILE A 263 -11.43 15.70 -4.66
C ILE A 263 -11.22 16.84 -3.65
N SER A 264 -10.26 17.73 -3.91
CA SER A 264 -9.88 18.81 -2.99
C SER A 264 -10.65 20.11 -3.17
N GLU A 265 -11.29 20.32 -4.34
CA GLU A 265 -12.13 21.51 -4.53
C GLU A 265 -13.49 21.34 -3.83
N PRO A 266 -13.90 22.25 -2.92
CA PRO A 266 -15.26 22.29 -2.46
C PRO A 266 -16.16 22.58 -3.67
N THR A 267 -17.17 21.75 -3.87
CA THR A 267 -18.23 22.00 -4.86
C THR A 267 -18.73 23.44 -4.67
N ARG A 268 -18.35 24.36 -5.56
CA ARG A 268 -18.98 25.70 -5.58
C ARG A 268 -20.47 25.50 -5.72
N PRO A 269 -21.30 26.11 -4.86
CA PRO A 269 -22.74 26.14 -5.10
C PRO A 269 -22.97 26.78 -6.46
N THR A 270 -23.66 26.09 -7.35
CA THR A 270 -24.18 26.68 -8.59
C THR A 270 -25.06 27.90 -8.17
N PRO A 271 -24.80 29.10 -8.70
CA PRO A 271 -25.71 30.23 -8.47
C PRO A 271 -27.09 29.87 -9.03
N ILE A 272 -28.10 30.05 -8.22
CA ILE A 272 -29.50 29.93 -8.60
C ILE A 272 -29.85 31.09 -9.52
#